data_396bcaea3cb7d0107d88e043b051c0be
#
_entry.id   396bcaea3cb7d0107d88e043b051c0be
#
_cell.length_a   1.000
_cell.length_b   1.000
_cell.length_c   1.000
_cell.angle_alpha   90.00
_cell.angle_beta   90.00
_cell.angle_gamma   90.00
#
_symmetry.space_group_name_H-M   'P 1'
#
loop_
_entity.id
_entity.type
_entity.pdbx_description
1 polymer ?
#
loop_
_entity_poly.entity_id
_entity_poly.type
_entity_poly.pdbx_seq_one_letter_code
_entity_poly.pdbx_strand_id
1 'polypeptide(L)'
;MIRWLTLALLLIAAPAWAQSGGPDLVLTGQITGADHQTYKPVTFDVPAGVTRLSVAFDYTGREDKTVVDLGLLDPIRFRGWSGGAKKAFFVSAEAATASYLPGPLPAGKWTLLLGVPNARPNAKATYEAQIWFQRTPAPLPAVLPKATTPGWYRGDLHMHTAHSDGGCVTGDAPRAPCPVYRTVLAAQAASLDFIAITDHNTTSQAEAMAELQPAFPGLLLIPGREVTTFQGHANVFGPTAFIDFRLGSKTVPPLRDLQRAVKAAGGVFSINHPAAPSGEQCMGCGWTVKDTDYDAVQAIEVANGGNEKALGDFEGVLSGVPFWEAQLNQGRHITAVGGSDNHDAGIPHDKPSAVGRPATVVHAEGLSTEAILAGLRAGRVFIDLDGTRDRMLDLTATTGGRKAVMGETLAVKAGETVTFTAVVSNLDVAGLEVIRDGAKAAVSISPAGEFSIRAGQDASWVRVNSRDPAGRLLVIGNPIYLAVGP
;
A
#
# COMPACT_ATOMS: atom_id res chain seq x y z
N MET A 1 -20.73 -51.01 -31.90
CA MET A 1 -19.54 -50.19 -31.65
C MET A 1 -20.00 -48.79 -31.18
N ILE A 2 -20.00 -48.59 -29.88
CA ILE A 2 -20.44 -47.33 -29.27
C ILE A 2 -19.20 -46.42 -29.24
N ARG A 3 -19.25 -45.34 -30.02
CA ARG A 3 -18.21 -44.29 -30.03
C ARG A 3 -18.45 -43.38 -28.78
N TRP A 4 -17.56 -43.48 -27.80
CA TRP A 4 -17.49 -42.50 -26.72
C TRP A 4 -16.94 -41.19 -27.25
N LEU A 5 -17.78 -40.14 -27.29
CA LEU A 5 -17.32 -38.77 -27.46
C LEU A 5 -16.72 -38.33 -26.12
N THR A 6 -15.41 -38.28 -26.06
CA THR A 6 -14.70 -37.59 -24.96
C THR A 6 -14.88 -36.12 -25.13
N LEU A 7 -15.77 -35.54 -24.34
CA LEU A 7 -15.85 -34.08 -24.16
C LEU A 7 -14.60 -33.67 -23.40
N ALA A 8 -13.63 -33.05 -24.08
CA ALA A 8 -12.48 -32.43 -23.42
C ALA A 8 -12.99 -31.19 -22.67
N LEU A 9 -13.17 -31.30 -21.36
CA LEU A 9 -13.38 -30.13 -20.50
C LEU A 9 -12.12 -29.27 -20.55
N LEU A 10 -12.22 -28.08 -21.09
CA LEU A 10 -11.22 -27.03 -20.95
C LEU A 10 -11.22 -26.59 -19.47
N LEU A 11 -10.19 -26.98 -18.73
CA LEU A 11 -9.95 -26.48 -17.40
C LEU A 11 -9.33 -25.08 -17.55
N ILE A 12 -10.16 -24.04 -17.56
CA ILE A 12 -9.69 -22.67 -17.43
C ILE A 12 -9.37 -22.47 -15.96
N ALA A 13 -8.08 -22.29 -15.64
CA ALA A 13 -7.67 -21.85 -14.31
C ALA A 13 -8.29 -20.46 -14.08
N ALA A 14 -9.22 -20.34 -13.15
CA ALA A 14 -9.77 -19.07 -12.75
C ALA A 14 -8.62 -18.17 -12.28
N PRO A 15 -8.53 -16.93 -12.78
CA PRO A 15 -7.51 -16.00 -12.31
C PRO A 15 -7.67 -15.76 -10.81
N ALA A 16 -6.56 -15.53 -10.08
CA ALA A 16 -6.51 -15.38 -8.63
C ALA A 16 -7.45 -14.30 -8.05
N TRP A 17 -7.99 -13.44 -8.89
CA TRP A 17 -8.97 -12.41 -8.54
C TRP A 17 -10.42 -12.77 -8.93
N ALA A 18 -10.67 -13.96 -9.47
CA ALA A 18 -12.02 -14.49 -9.60
C ALA A 18 -12.53 -14.86 -8.20
N GLN A 19 -13.74 -14.37 -7.87
CA GLN A 19 -14.36 -14.62 -6.57
C GLN A 19 -14.46 -16.12 -6.27
N SER A 20 -14.62 -16.47 -5.01
CA SER A 20 -14.80 -17.83 -4.47
C SER A 20 -16.09 -18.55 -4.94
N GLY A 21 -16.74 -18.04 -6.02
CA GLY A 21 -17.93 -18.60 -6.68
C GLY A 21 -17.67 -18.90 -8.15
N GLY A 22 -18.51 -19.73 -8.75
CA GLY A 22 -18.50 -19.98 -10.19
C GLY A 22 -18.78 -18.69 -11.01
N PRO A 23 -18.54 -18.69 -12.34
CA PRO A 23 -18.88 -17.58 -13.20
C PRO A 23 -20.40 -17.32 -13.24
N ASP A 24 -20.79 -16.05 -13.27
CA ASP A 24 -22.21 -15.67 -13.45
C ASP A 24 -22.71 -16.00 -14.85
N LEU A 25 -21.80 -16.03 -15.84
CA LEU A 25 -22.12 -16.36 -17.23
C LEU A 25 -20.98 -17.11 -17.89
N VAL A 26 -21.31 -18.12 -18.68
CA VAL A 26 -20.38 -18.85 -19.55
C VAL A 26 -20.85 -18.74 -20.98
N LEU A 27 -20.01 -18.19 -21.85
CA LEU A 27 -20.24 -18.08 -23.28
C LEU A 27 -19.35 -19.07 -24.01
N THR A 28 -19.95 -19.91 -24.84
CA THR A 28 -19.22 -20.90 -25.65
C THR A 28 -19.55 -20.75 -27.10
N GLY A 29 -18.65 -21.18 -27.98
CA GLY A 29 -18.89 -21.20 -29.39
C GLY A 29 -17.77 -21.83 -30.18
N GLN A 30 -17.86 -21.73 -31.50
CA GLN A 30 -16.90 -22.33 -32.43
C GLN A 30 -16.18 -21.25 -33.25
N ILE A 31 -14.94 -21.52 -33.57
CA ILE A 31 -14.12 -20.82 -34.55
C ILE A 31 -13.84 -21.81 -35.70
N THR A 32 -14.20 -21.40 -36.89
CA THR A 32 -14.07 -22.20 -38.12
C THR A 32 -13.19 -21.49 -39.13
N GLY A 33 -12.87 -22.15 -40.23
CA GLY A 33 -12.15 -21.51 -41.36
C GLY A 33 -12.88 -20.31 -41.96
N ALA A 34 -14.22 -20.26 -41.85
CA ALA A 34 -15.01 -19.11 -42.31
C ALA A 34 -14.80 -17.84 -41.43
N ASP A 35 -14.31 -18.01 -40.22
CA ASP A 35 -14.01 -16.89 -39.32
C ASP A 35 -12.61 -16.27 -39.56
N HIS A 36 -11.80 -16.83 -40.48
CA HIS A 36 -10.47 -16.32 -40.82
C HIS A 36 -10.51 -14.85 -41.25
N GLN A 37 -9.67 -14.02 -40.62
CA GLN A 37 -9.59 -12.56 -40.86
C GLN A 37 -10.92 -11.81 -40.68
N THR A 38 -11.72 -12.25 -39.71
CA THR A 38 -12.96 -11.58 -39.31
C THR A 38 -13.00 -11.19 -37.84
N TYR A 39 -14.00 -10.37 -37.51
CA TYR A 39 -14.35 -10.02 -36.12
C TYR A 39 -15.70 -10.65 -35.80
N LYS A 40 -15.72 -11.46 -34.74
CA LYS A 40 -16.91 -12.18 -34.29
C LYS A 40 -17.44 -11.55 -33.01
N PRO A 41 -18.57 -10.82 -33.03
CA PRO A 41 -19.18 -10.27 -31.85
C PRO A 41 -19.90 -11.35 -31.06
N VAL A 42 -19.61 -11.45 -29.77
CA VAL A 42 -20.29 -12.33 -28.81
C VAL A 42 -20.96 -11.44 -27.77
N THR A 43 -22.28 -11.28 -27.89
CA THR A 43 -23.05 -10.37 -27.05
C THR A 43 -23.51 -11.03 -25.76
N PHE A 44 -23.56 -10.26 -24.66
CA PHE A 44 -24.09 -10.66 -23.36
C PHE A 44 -24.70 -9.47 -22.65
N ASP A 45 -25.56 -9.72 -21.68
CA ASP A 45 -26.21 -8.67 -20.91
C ASP A 45 -25.52 -8.48 -19.55
N VAL A 46 -25.17 -7.23 -19.24
CA VAL A 46 -24.62 -6.83 -17.94
C VAL A 46 -25.77 -6.24 -17.10
N PRO A 47 -26.06 -6.81 -15.92
CA PRO A 47 -27.12 -6.31 -15.03
C PRO A 47 -26.79 -4.93 -14.46
N ALA A 48 -27.82 -4.24 -13.97
CA ALA A 48 -27.63 -3.01 -13.19
C ALA A 48 -26.90 -3.27 -11.87
N GLY A 49 -26.10 -2.29 -11.43
CA GLY A 49 -25.38 -2.36 -10.15
C GLY A 49 -24.08 -3.18 -10.18
N VAL A 50 -23.62 -3.59 -11.37
CA VAL A 50 -22.29 -4.19 -11.52
C VAL A 50 -21.24 -3.10 -11.34
N THR A 51 -20.31 -3.30 -10.41
CA THR A 51 -19.19 -2.40 -10.12
C THR A 51 -17.89 -2.85 -10.78
N ARG A 52 -17.79 -4.14 -11.10
CA ARG A 52 -16.66 -4.73 -11.82
C ARG A 52 -17.13 -5.92 -12.66
N LEU A 53 -16.64 -5.97 -13.89
CA LEU A 53 -16.80 -7.08 -14.82
C LEU A 53 -15.44 -7.74 -15.03
N SER A 54 -15.36 -9.04 -14.82
CA SER A 54 -14.15 -9.84 -15.03
C SER A 54 -14.41 -10.90 -16.09
N VAL A 55 -13.44 -11.15 -16.96
CA VAL A 55 -13.52 -12.13 -18.05
C VAL A 55 -12.30 -13.03 -18.00
N ALA A 56 -12.52 -14.35 -18.10
CA ALA A 56 -11.48 -15.33 -18.42
C ALA A 56 -11.87 -16.01 -19.74
N PHE A 57 -10.89 -16.19 -20.62
CA PHE A 57 -11.12 -16.69 -21.97
C PHE A 57 -10.11 -17.76 -22.33
N ASP A 58 -10.58 -18.83 -22.93
CA ASP A 58 -9.72 -19.84 -23.53
C ASP A 58 -10.34 -20.41 -24.82
N TYR A 59 -9.51 -21.01 -25.64
CA TYR A 59 -9.94 -21.66 -26.89
C TYR A 59 -9.00 -22.80 -27.26
N THR A 60 -9.50 -23.76 -28.05
CA THR A 60 -8.75 -24.89 -28.63
C THR A 60 -8.18 -24.55 -30.01
N GLY A 61 -7.34 -25.45 -30.57
CA GLY A 61 -6.84 -25.32 -31.93
C GLY A 61 -5.61 -24.42 -32.08
N ARG A 62 -4.93 -24.06 -30.97
CA ARG A 62 -3.64 -23.31 -31.03
C ARG A 62 -2.57 -24.13 -31.75
N GLU A 63 -2.56 -25.42 -31.53
CA GLU A 63 -1.69 -26.40 -32.19
C GLU A 63 -1.88 -26.40 -33.70
N ASP A 64 -3.13 -26.13 -34.18
CA ASP A 64 -3.50 -25.99 -35.61
C ASP A 64 -3.35 -24.53 -36.12
N LYS A 65 -2.66 -23.67 -35.36
CA LYS A 65 -2.43 -22.25 -35.67
C LYS A 65 -3.71 -21.41 -35.70
N THR A 66 -4.78 -21.82 -35.04
CA THR A 66 -5.91 -20.93 -34.77
C THR A 66 -5.44 -19.84 -33.77
N VAL A 67 -5.73 -18.58 -34.10
CA VAL A 67 -5.40 -17.41 -33.25
C VAL A 67 -6.71 -16.65 -33.02
N VAL A 68 -6.95 -16.32 -31.76
CA VAL A 68 -8.10 -15.53 -31.31
C VAL A 68 -7.64 -14.38 -30.44
N ASP A 69 -8.03 -13.20 -30.85
CA ASP A 69 -7.80 -11.93 -30.17
C ASP A 69 -9.03 -11.49 -29.39
N LEU A 70 -8.82 -10.70 -28.33
CA LEU A 70 -9.89 -10.25 -27.44
C LEU A 70 -10.04 -8.73 -27.44
N GLY A 71 -11.29 -8.28 -27.55
CA GLY A 71 -11.71 -6.91 -27.31
C GLY A 71 -13.02 -6.85 -26.53
N LEU A 72 -13.34 -5.68 -26.02
CA LEU A 72 -14.55 -5.44 -25.24
C LEU A 72 -15.22 -4.12 -25.66
N LEU A 73 -16.53 -4.16 -25.87
CA LEU A 73 -17.38 -2.98 -26.04
C LEU A 73 -18.47 -2.97 -24.97
N ASP A 74 -18.74 -1.81 -24.39
CA ASP A 74 -19.95 -1.58 -23.62
C ASP A 74 -21.08 -1.03 -24.52
N PRO A 75 -22.29 -0.76 -24.00
CA PRO A 75 -23.38 -0.20 -24.80
C PRO A 75 -23.08 1.16 -25.45
N ILE A 76 -22.05 1.88 -24.95
CA ILE A 76 -21.79 3.28 -25.34
C ILE A 76 -20.50 3.39 -26.16
N ARG A 77 -19.45 2.58 -25.83
CA ARG A 77 -18.11 2.77 -26.37
C ARG A 77 -17.29 1.49 -26.44
N PHE A 78 -16.20 1.56 -27.17
CA PHE A 78 -15.12 0.59 -27.12
C PHE A 78 -14.37 0.70 -25.79
N ARG A 79 -14.13 -0.45 -25.14
CA ARG A 79 -13.49 -0.53 -23.81
C ARG A 79 -12.06 -1.05 -23.86
N GLY A 80 -11.61 -1.61 -24.97
CA GLY A 80 -10.23 -2.02 -25.12
C GLY A 80 -10.05 -3.26 -25.99
N TRP A 81 -8.76 -3.53 -26.29
CA TRP A 81 -8.32 -4.65 -27.12
C TRP A 81 -6.96 -5.16 -26.63
N SER A 82 -6.89 -6.41 -26.24
CA SER A 82 -5.63 -7.03 -25.82
C SER A 82 -5.01 -7.97 -26.84
N GLY A 83 -5.67 -8.15 -27.98
CA GLY A 83 -5.23 -9.17 -28.93
C GLY A 83 -5.18 -10.55 -28.27
N GLY A 84 -4.26 -11.40 -28.68
CA GLY A 84 -4.01 -12.69 -28.07
C GLY A 84 -3.12 -12.65 -26.80
N ALA A 85 -2.72 -11.47 -26.35
CA ALA A 85 -1.75 -11.32 -25.25
C ALA A 85 -2.33 -11.63 -23.86
N LYS A 86 -3.64 -11.52 -23.68
CA LYS A 86 -4.29 -11.73 -22.37
C LYS A 86 -5.38 -12.78 -22.46
N LYS A 87 -5.36 -13.71 -21.51
CA LYS A 87 -6.43 -14.71 -21.34
C LYS A 87 -7.47 -14.29 -20.30
N ALA A 88 -7.21 -13.24 -19.56
CA ALA A 88 -8.10 -12.72 -18.55
C ALA A 88 -7.91 -11.21 -18.39
N PHE A 89 -9.02 -10.53 -18.12
CA PHE A 89 -9.03 -9.08 -17.87
C PHE A 89 -10.23 -8.70 -17.01
N PHE A 90 -10.17 -7.50 -16.45
CA PHE A 90 -11.31 -6.88 -15.79
C PHE A 90 -11.46 -5.42 -16.22
N VAL A 91 -12.65 -4.88 -16.02
CA VAL A 91 -12.98 -3.45 -16.09
C VAL A 91 -13.84 -3.07 -14.90
N SER A 92 -13.57 -1.91 -14.31
CA SER A 92 -14.37 -1.27 -13.25
C SER A 92 -14.48 0.23 -13.52
N ALA A 93 -15.13 0.97 -12.61
CA ALA A 93 -15.27 2.41 -12.76
C ALA A 93 -13.92 3.13 -12.62
N GLU A 94 -13.07 2.67 -11.71
CA GLU A 94 -11.81 3.30 -11.34
C GLU A 94 -10.57 2.63 -11.95
N ALA A 95 -10.67 1.36 -12.37
CA ALA A 95 -9.51 0.58 -12.83
C ALA A 95 -9.89 -0.43 -13.91
N ALA A 96 -8.90 -0.80 -14.72
CA ALA A 96 -9.02 -1.88 -15.71
C ALA A 96 -7.67 -2.58 -15.88
N THR A 97 -7.69 -3.79 -16.41
CA THR A 97 -6.46 -4.44 -16.87
C THR A 97 -5.86 -3.63 -18.02
N ALA A 98 -4.55 -3.47 -18.05
CA ALA A 98 -3.83 -2.80 -19.15
C ALA A 98 -4.32 -3.31 -20.50
N SER A 99 -4.52 -2.42 -21.47
CA SER A 99 -5.21 -2.57 -22.76
C SER A 99 -6.72 -2.33 -22.72
N TYR A 100 -7.32 -2.17 -21.53
CA TYR A 100 -8.74 -1.86 -21.35
C TYR A 100 -8.92 -0.53 -20.63
N LEU A 101 -10.04 0.15 -20.88
CA LEU A 101 -10.34 1.48 -20.37
C LEU A 101 -11.31 1.37 -19.16
N PRO A 102 -10.96 1.95 -18.01
CA PRO A 102 -11.88 2.08 -16.89
C PRO A 102 -13.04 3.03 -17.20
N GLY A 103 -13.98 3.10 -16.29
CA GLY A 103 -15.14 3.99 -16.35
C GLY A 103 -16.43 3.27 -16.00
N PRO A 104 -17.56 4.00 -15.87
CA PRO A 104 -18.84 3.46 -15.46
C PRO A 104 -19.22 2.19 -16.24
N LEU A 105 -19.86 1.24 -15.56
CA LEU A 105 -20.35 0.01 -16.17
C LEU A 105 -21.86 0.11 -16.38
N PRO A 106 -22.33 0.65 -17.54
CA PRO A 106 -23.75 0.76 -17.80
C PRO A 106 -24.38 -0.63 -17.94
N ALA A 107 -25.56 -0.81 -17.36
CA ALA A 107 -26.38 -1.98 -17.62
C ALA A 107 -26.76 -2.05 -19.11
N GLY A 108 -26.90 -3.25 -19.63
CA GLY A 108 -27.34 -3.47 -21.01
C GLY A 108 -26.42 -4.43 -21.78
N LYS A 109 -26.52 -4.36 -23.08
CA LYS A 109 -25.85 -5.29 -24.01
C LYS A 109 -24.39 -4.91 -24.22
N TRP A 110 -23.50 -5.76 -23.73
CA TRP A 110 -22.05 -5.67 -23.96
C TRP A 110 -21.62 -6.66 -25.03
N THR A 111 -20.43 -6.47 -25.58
CA THR A 111 -19.90 -7.34 -26.65
C THR A 111 -18.45 -7.72 -26.32
N LEU A 112 -18.21 -9.02 -26.15
CA LEU A 112 -16.86 -9.58 -26.25
C LEU A 112 -16.56 -9.70 -27.74
N LEU A 113 -15.58 -8.96 -28.24
CA LEU A 113 -15.21 -8.94 -29.66
C LEU A 113 -14.05 -9.90 -29.88
N LEU A 114 -14.30 -10.99 -30.61
CA LEU A 114 -13.26 -11.95 -30.97
C LEU A 114 -12.71 -11.61 -32.34
N GLY A 115 -11.44 -11.23 -32.42
CA GLY A 115 -10.74 -11.18 -33.71
C GLY A 115 -10.17 -12.56 -34.01
N VAL A 116 -10.23 -12.97 -35.27
CA VAL A 116 -9.68 -14.24 -35.72
C VAL A 116 -8.63 -14.00 -36.80
N PRO A 117 -7.40 -13.57 -36.43
CA PRO A 117 -6.34 -13.28 -37.40
C PRO A 117 -5.99 -14.48 -38.26
N ASN A 118 -6.09 -15.68 -37.65
CA ASN A 118 -5.83 -16.90 -38.38
C ASN A 118 -6.76 -18.08 -37.97
N ALA A 119 -7.38 -18.69 -38.94
CA ALA A 119 -8.00 -20.00 -38.83
C ALA A 119 -7.81 -20.73 -40.16
N ARG A 120 -7.29 -21.95 -40.16
CA ARG A 120 -7.14 -22.78 -41.37
C ARG A 120 -8.52 -23.16 -41.93
N PRO A 121 -8.66 -23.45 -43.23
CA PRO A 121 -9.96 -23.79 -43.82
C PRO A 121 -10.71 -24.90 -43.08
N ASN A 122 -9.99 -25.85 -42.50
CA ASN A 122 -10.57 -26.97 -41.77
C ASN A 122 -10.59 -26.79 -40.24
N ALA A 123 -10.36 -25.58 -39.75
CA ALA A 123 -10.37 -25.28 -38.35
C ALA A 123 -11.73 -25.64 -37.70
N LYS A 124 -11.66 -26.27 -36.52
CA LYS A 124 -12.80 -26.65 -35.67
C LYS A 124 -12.45 -26.38 -34.23
N ALA A 125 -12.06 -25.14 -33.94
CA ALA A 125 -11.75 -24.71 -32.60
C ALA A 125 -13.02 -24.34 -31.83
N THR A 126 -13.00 -24.54 -30.53
CA THR A 126 -14.05 -24.08 -29.61
C THR A 126 -13.48 -23.04 -28.71
N TYR A 127 -14.29 -22.07 -28.27
CA TYR A 127 -13.92 -21.10 -27.26
C TYR A 127 -14.88 -21.17 -26.07
N GLU A 128 -14.38 -20.73 -24.92
CA GLU A 128 -15.15 -20.51 -23.71
C GLU A 128 -14.72 -19.16 -23.09
N ALA A 129 -15.70 -18.35 -22.73
CA ALA A 129 -15.51 -17.13 -21.94
C ALA A 129 -16.32 -17.23 -20.66
N GLN A 130 -15.66 -17.15 -19.53
CA GLN A 130 -16.28 -17.10 -18.21
C GLN A 130 -16.33 -15.64 -17.77
N ILE A 131 -17.47 -15.19 -17.27
CA ILE A 131 -17.73 -13.80 -16.91
C ILE A 131 -18.26 -13.76 -15.48
N TRP A 132 -17.71 -12.84 -14.66
CA TRP A 132 -18.15 -12.57 -13.30
C TRP A 132 -18.60 -11.12 -13.17
N PHE A 133 -19.73 -10.91 -12.47
CA PHE A 133 -20.32 -9.62 -12.16
C PHE A 133 -20.19 -9.33 -10.67
N GLN A 134 -19.29 -8.47 -10.29
CA GLN A 134 -19.18 -8.00 -8.92
C GLN A 134 -20.09 -6.79 -8.70
N ARG A 135 -20.82 -6.77 -7.58
CA ARG A 135 -21.76 -5.70 -7.23
C ARG A 135 -21.33 -4.90 -5.98
N THR A 136 -20.37 -5.41 -5.23
CA THR A 136 -19.69 -4.66 -4.18
C THR A 136 -18.44 -4.02 -4.76
N PRO A 137 -18.09 -2.77 -4.38
CA PRO A 137 -16.79 -2.22 -4.74
C PRO A 137 -15.72 -3.22 -4.31
N ALA A 138 -15.08 -3.85 -5.26
CA ALA A 138 -13.97 -4.74 -4.96
C ALA A 138 -12.71 -3.89 -4.95
N PRO A 139 -11.83 -4.07 -3.97
CA PRO A 139 -10.46 -3.57 -4.08
C PRO A 139 -9.84 -4.10 -5.38
N LEU A 140 -8.80 -3.44 -5.85
CA LEU A 140 -7.94 -4.02 -6.90
C LEU A 140 -7.62 -5.47 -6.53
N PRO A 141 -7.39 -6.35 -7.52
CA PRO A 141 -7.04 -7.74 -7.23
C PRO A 141 -6.01 -7.77 -6.12
N ALA A 142 -6.30 -8.50 -5.07
CA ALA A 142 -5.34 -8.68 -3.99
C ALA A 142 -4.03 -9.16 -4.62
N VAL A 143 -2.98 -8.38 -4.45
CA VAL A 143 -1.65 -8.86 -4.80
C VAL A 143 -1.41 -10.08 -3.94
N LEU A 144 -1.17 -11.23 -4.55
CA LEU A 144 -0.89 -12.46 -3.81
C LEU A 144 0.24 -12.20 -2.82
N PRO A 145 0.15 -12.73 -1.59
CA PRO A 145 1.21 -12.59 -0.61
C PRO A 145 2.54 -13.01 -1.21
N LYS A 146 3.54 -12.14 -1.15
CA LYS A 146 4.88 -12.42 -1.67
C LYS A 146 5.68 -13.31 -0.74
N ALA A 147 5.41 -13.21 0.56
CA ALA A 147 5.90 -14.11 1.58
C ALA A 147 4.79 -14.35 2.61
N THR A 148 4.73 -15.58 3.11
CA THR A 148 3.76 -15.99 4.15
C THR A 148 4.42 -16.18 5.52
N THR A 149 5.69 -15.83 5.64
CA THR A 149 6.46 -15.94 6.89
C THR A 149 6.37 -14.65 7.69
N PRO A 150 6.04 -14.71 8.99
CA PRO A 150 6.17 -13.56 9.87
C PRO A 150 7.61 -13.03 9.89
N GLY A 151 7.74 -11.71 9.86
CA GLY A 151 9.07 -11.08 9.85
C GLY A 151 9.02 -9.56 9.79
N TRP A 152 10.21 -8.98 9.75
CA TRP A 152 10.38 -7.54 9.59
C TRP A 152 10.52 -7.19 8.11
N TYR A 153 9.69 -6.29 7.63
CA TYR A 153 9.64 -5.82 6.25
C TYR A 153 9.91 -4.33 6.18
N ARG A 154 10.80 -3.93 5.27
CA ARG A 154 11.25 -2.55 5.07
C ARG A 154 10.51 -1.90 3.93
N GLY A 155 10.04 -0.68 4.13
CA GLY A 155 9.34 0.02 3.06
C GLY A 155 9.37 1.52 3.19
N ASP A 156 8.85 2.16 2.16
CA ASP A 156 8.63 3.59 2.10
C ASP A 156 7.14 3.86 1.92
N LEU A 157 6.60 4.73 2.75
CA LEU A 157 5.16 4.99 2.84
C LEU A 157 4.76 6.36 2.28
N HIS A 158 5.71 7.13 1.69
CA HIS A 158 5.41 8.46 1.19
C HIS A 158 6.26 8.80 -0.02
N MET A 159 5.65 8.82 -1.21
CA MET A 159 6.34 9.16 -2.45
C MET A 159 5.37 9.54 -3.57
N HIS A 160 5.86 10.35 -4.50
CA HIS A 160 5.11 10.95 -5.59
C HIS A 160 5.66 10.58 -6.96
N THR A 161 4.77 10.52 -7.95
CA THR A 161 5.10 10.16 -9.34
C THR A 161 4.50 11.17 -10.33
N ALA A 162 4.55 10.82 -11.62
CA ALA A 162 3.89 11.57 -12.69
C ALA A 162 2.36 11.73 -12.52
N HIS A 163 1.77 11.00 -11.57
CA HIS A 163 0.34 11.07 -11.29
C HIS A 163 -0.04 12.25 -10.39
N SER A 164 0.96 12.91 -9.79
CA SER A 164 0.84 14.22 -9.15
C SER A 164 1.98 15.14 -9.60
N ASP A 165 2.97 15.41 -8.78
CA ASP A 165 4.02 16.39 -9.01
C ASP A 165 5.45 15.82 -8.97
N GLY A 166 5.58 14.50 -8.89
CA GLY A 166 6.86 13.80 -9.02
C GLY A 166 7.50 14.02 -10.38
N GLY A 167 8.76 14.47 -10.38
CA GLY A 167 9.51 14.72 -11.60
C GLY A 167 10.95 14.22 -11.50
N CYS A 168 11.42 13.52 -12.52
CA CYS A 168 12.78 12.98 -12.57
C CYS A 168 13.39 13.10 -13.98
N VAL A 169 14.68 12.81 -14.08
CA VAL A 169 15.36 12.71 -15.38
C VAL A 169 14.85 11.49 -16.12
N THR A 170 14.25 11.70 -17.30
CA THR A 170 13.79 10.63 -18.19
C THR A 170 14.15 11.00 -19.63
N GLY A 171 14.76 10.07 -20.37
CA GLY A 171 15.28 10.35 -21.70
C GLY A 171 16.21 11.55 -21.69
N ASP A 172 16.00 12.49 -22.59
CA ASP A 172 16.84 13.70 -22.73
C ASP A 172 16.32 14.88 -21.89
N ALA A 173 15.18 14.75 -21.21
CA ALA A 173 14.63 15.83 -20.40
C ALA A 173 15.31 15.88 -19.03
N PRO A 174 15.80 17.05 -18.59
CA PRO A 174 16.46 17.21 -17.28
C PRO A 174 15.46 17.02 -16.11
N ARG A 175 14.19 17.30 -16.33
CA ARG A 175 13.08 17.01 -15.43
C ARG A 175 11.81 16.83 -16.26
N ALA A 176 11.19 15.67 -16.13
CA ALA A 176 9.90 15.35 -16.73
C ALA A 176 9.01 14.66 -15.66
N PRO A 177 7.70 14.58 -15.85
CA PRO A 177 6.84 13.78 -14.96
C PRO A 177 7.41 12.38 -14.77
N CYS A 178 7.64 11.96 -13.51
CA CYS A 178 8.39 10.75 -13.18
C CYS A 178 7.50 9.50 -13.31
N PRO A 179 7.74 8.61 -14.29
CA PRO A 179 6.92 7.41 -14.44
C PRO A 179 7.00 6.51 -13.20
N VAL A 180 5.91 5.88 -12.80
CA VAL A 180 5.82 4.90 -11.69
C VAL A 180 6.94 3.87 -11.73
N TYR A 181 7.29 3.39 -12.92
CA TYR A 181 8.37 2.42 -13.12
C TYR A 181 9.74 2.90 -12.57
N ARG A 182 10.04 4.20 -12.67
CA ARG A 182 11.30 4.76 -12.14
C ARG A 182 11.35 4.71 -10.62
N THR A 183 10.24 5.02 -9.96
CA THR A 183 10.08 4.92 -8.51
C THR A 183 10.19 3.47 -8.02
N VAL A 184 9.55 2.53 -8.74
CA VAL A 184 9.65 1.09 -8.44
C VAL A 184 11.08 0.57 -8.60
N LEU A 185 11.83 1.01 -9.63
CA LEU A 185 13.25 0.66 -9.79
C LEU A 185 14.11 1.23 -8.66
N ALA A 186 13.87 2.47 -8.24
CA ALA A 186 14.59 3.09 -7.12
C ALA A 186 14.34 2.31 -5.81
N ALA A 187 13.09 1.90 -5.54
CA ALA A 187 12.73 1.08 -4.39
C ALA A 187 13.41 -0.30 -4.42
N GLN A 188 13.46 -0.95 -5.58
CA GLN A 188 14.19 -2.21 -5.74
C GLN A 188 15.70 -2.03 -5.50
N ALA A 189 16.30 -0.95 -6.02
CA ALA A 189 17.71 -0.62 -5.81
C ALA A 189 18.02 -0.35 -4.32
N ALA A 190 17.08 0.28 -3.60
CA ALA A 190 17.15 0.48 -2.15
C ALA A 190 16.89 -0.81 -1.34
N SER A 191 16.59 -1.93 -2.01
CA SER A 191 16.29 -3.23 -1.39
C SER A 191 15.10 -3.17 -0.41
N LEU A 192 14.08 -2.41 -0.76
CA LEU A 192 12.83 -2.37 -0.01
C LEU A 192 11.99 -3.61 -0.30
N ASP A 193 11.23 -4.05 0.71
CA ASP A 193 10.27 -5.15 0.62
C ASP A 193 8.90 -4.64 0.14
N PHE A 194 8.52 -3.43 0.51
CA PHE A 194 7.28 -2.80 0.07
C PHE A 194 7.42 -1.29 -0.14
N ILE A 195 6.54 -0.74 -0.96
CA ILE A 195 6.35 0.71 -1.10
C ILE A 195 4.86 1.05 -1.17
N ALA A 196 4.48 2.22 -0.67
CA ALA A 196 3.19 2.83 -0.95
C ALA A 196 3.40 4.13 -1.75
N ILE A 197 2.93 4.15 -2.99
CA ILE A 197 2.95 5.38 -3.80
C ILE A 197 1.71 6.20 -3.46
N THR A 198 1.93 7.46 -3.07
CA THR A 198 0.93 8.30 -2.42
C THR A 198 0.71 9.61 -3.15
N ASP A 199 0.54 9.58 -4.45
CA ASP A 199 0.26 10.75 -5.27
C ASP A 199 -0.91 11.59 -4.71
N HIS A 200 -0.82 12.93 -4.82
CA HIS A 200 -1.77 13.88 -4.25
C HIS A 200 -3.19 13.69 -4.78
N ASN A 201 -4.12 13.39 -3.88
CA ASN A 201 -5.58 13.30 -4.13
C ASN A 201 -6.01 12.35 -5.25
N THR A 202 -5.14 11.43 -5.68
CA THR A 202 -5.42 10.47 -6.76
C THR A 202 -4.95 9.07 -6.41
N THR A 203 -5.46 8.09 -7.11
CA THR A 203 -4.99 6.68 -7.12
C THR A 203 -4.79 6.19 -8.54
N SER A 204 -4.67 7.10 -9.52
CA SER A 204 -4.48 6.73 -10.93
C SER A 204 -3.19 5.97 -11.19
N GLN A 205 -2.18 6.08 -10.33
CA GLN A 205 -0.94 5.28 -10.34
C GLN A 205 -1.17 3.80 -10.04
N ALA A 206 -2.28 3.45 -9.40
CA ALA A 206 -2.55 2.06 -8.98
C ALA A 206 -2.66 1.07 -10.15
N GLU A 207 -3.11 1.53 -11.32
CA GLU A 207 -3.14 0.69 -12.54
C GLU A 207 -1.73 0.36 -13.01
N ALA A 208 -0.85 1.36 -13.08
CA ALA A 208 0.56 1.16 -13.45
C ALA A 208 1.28 0.26 -12.42
N MET A 209 1.00 0.42 -11.13
CA MET A 209 1.53 -0.46 -10.09
C MET A 209 1.06 -1.90 -10.27
N ALA A 210 -0.22 -2.12 -10.55
CA ALA A 210 -0.76 -3.46 -10.80
C ALA A 210 -0.15 -4.12 -12.05
N GLU A 211 0.13 -3.32 -13.08
CA GLU A 211 0.82 -3.80 -14.29
C GLU A 211 2.28 -4.20 -14.00
N LEU A 212 2.98 -3.41 -13.18
CA LEU A 212 4.37 -3.65 -12.83
C LEU A 212 4.57 -4.78 -11.80
N GLN A 213 3.60 -5.02 -10.93
CA GLN A 213 3.74 -5.96 -9.81
C GLN A 213 4.26 -7.36 -10.19
N PRO A 214 3.84 -8.00 -11.30
CA PRO A 214 4.38 -9.30 -11.72
C PRO A 214 5.88 -9.27 -12.06
N ALA A 215 6.39 -8.13 -12.52
CA ALA A 215 7.80 -7.96 -12.88
C ALA A 215 8.71 -7.75 -11.66
N PHE A 216 8.14 -7.41 -10.50
CA PHE A 216 8.84 -7.15 -9.24
C PHE A 216 8.38 -8.12 -8.14
N PRO A 217 8.69 -9.43 -8.24
CA PRO A 217 8.18 -10.44 -7.30
C PRO A 217 8.73 -10.29 -5.88
N GLY A 218 9.82 -9.58 -5.66
CA GLY A 218 10.40 -9.30 -4.33
C GLY A 218 9.95 -8.00 -3.69
N LEU A 219 9.22 -7.14 -4.41
CA LEU A 219 8.78 -5.83 -3.94
C LEU A 219 7.25 -5.76 -3.98
N LEU A 220 6.61 -5.51 -2.84
CA LEU A 220 5.17 -5.32 -2.75
C LEU A 220 4.81 -3.86 -3.07
N LEU A 221 3.91 -3.64 -4.03
CA LEU A 221 3.41 -2.33 -4.40
C LEU A 221 2.03 -2.11 -3.75
N ILE A 222 1.97 -1.27 -2.71
CA ILE A 222 0.75 -0.97 -1.97
C ILE A 222 0.08 0.27 -2.57
N PRO A 223 -1.19 0.20 -3.01
CA PRO A 223 -1.91 1.40 -3.42
C PRO A 223 -2.03 2.40 -2.27
N GLY A 224 -1.78 3.67 -2.56
CA GLY A 224 -1.91 4.76 -1.59
C GLY A 224 -2.35 6.05 -2.26
N ARG A 225 -2.62 7.05 -1.45
CA ARG A 225 -2.78 8.45 -1.86
C ARG A 225 -2.44 9.36 -0.71
N GLU A 226 -1.88 10.50 -0.99
CA GLU A 226 -1.85 11.58 -0.04
C GLU A 226 -3.11 12.45 -0.19
N VAL A 227 -3.97 12.40 0.82
CA VAL A 227 -5.10 13.32 0.95
C VAL A 227 -4.54 14.68 1.32
N THR A 228 -4.45 15.55 0.33
CA THR A 228 -3.90 16.90 0.44
C THR A 228 -5.04 17.88 0.61
N THR A 229 -5.10 18.53 1.76
CA THR A 229 -6.09 19.54 2.10
C THR A 229 -5.42 20.89 2.41
N PHE A 230 -6.20 21.95 2.57
CA PHE A 230 -5.66 23.25 2.96
C PHE A 230 -5.30 23.36 4.45
N GLN A 231 -5.54 22.31 5.24
CA GLN A 231 -5.39 22.30 6.70
C GLN A 231 -4.50 21.18 7.23
N GLY A 232 -3.99 20.34 6.37
CA GLY A 232 -3.14 19.20 6.70
C GLY A 232 -3.15 18.17 5.58
N HIS A 233 -2.09 17.37 5.53
CA HIS A 233 -1.96 16.24 4.61
C HIS A 233 -2.01 14.91 5.37
N ALA A 234 -2.55 13.89 4.75
CA ALA A 234 -2.60 12.55 5.32
C ALA A 234 -2.53 11.46 4.25
N ASN A 235 -1.70 10.47 4.46
CA ASN A 235 -1.67 9.29 3.61
C ASN A 235 -2.82 8.34 3.95
N VAL A 236 -3.42 7.78 2.91
CA VAL A 236 -4.37 6.68 2.99
C VAL A 236 -3.80 5.50 2.22
N PHE A 237 -3.58 4.38 2.91
CA PHE A 237 -3.04 3.16 2.32
C PHE A 237 -4.12 2.10 2.12
N GLY A 238 -4.09 1.43 0.98
CA GLY A 238 -4.91 0.28 0.62
C GLY A 238 -6.05 0.61 -0.35
N PRO A 239 -7.08 1.38 0.02
CA PRO A 239 -8.23 1.64 -0.83
C PRO A 239 -7.88 2.45 -2.08
N THR A 240 -8.43 2.04 -3.23
CA THR A 240 -8.29 2.77 -4.51
C THR A 240 -9.57 3.51 -4.91
N ALA A 241 -10.72 3.17 -4.30
CA ALA A 241 -11.96 3.89 -4.52
C ALA A 241 -11.82 5.37 -4.13
N PHE A 242 -12.54 6.25 -4.83
CA PHE A 242 -12.50 7.68 -4.54
C PHE A 242 -12.90 7.96 -3.09
N ILE A 243 -12.08 8.74 -2.40
CA ILE A 243 -12.36 9.31 -1.08
C ILE A 243 -12.34 10.81 -1.25
N ASP A 244 -13.44 11.47 -0.91
CA ASP A 244 -13.56 12.91 -1.08
C ASP A 244 -12.64 13.65 -0.08
N PHE A 245 -11.68 14.37 -0.62
CA PHE A 245 -10.65 15.10 0.13
C PHE A 245 -11.01 16.58 0.38
N ARG A 246 -12.12 17.08 -0.18
CA ARG A 246 -12.50 18.50 -0.16
C ARG A 246 -13.04 18.91 1.20
N LEU A 247 -12.16 18.87 2.19
CA LEU A 247 -12.45 19.22 3.57
C LEU A 247 -13.09 20.62 3.68
N GLY A 248 -14.18 20.74 4.42
CA GLY A 248 -14.95 21.97 4.53
C GLY A 248 -15.97 22.21 3.40
N SER A 249 -16.05 21.30 2.41
CA SER A 249 -17.09 21.31 1.38
C SER A 249 -18.44 20.79 1.91
N LYS A 250 -19.49 20.84 1.07
CA LYS A 250 -20.80 20.28 1.44
C LYS A 250 -20.80 18.76 1.58
N THR A 251 -19.88 18.07 0.91
CA THR A 251 -19.76 16.61 0.90
C THR A 251 -18.85 16.09 2.02
N VAL A 252 -17.86 16.89 2.43
CA VAL A 252 -16.91 16.56 3.51
C VAL A 252 -16.82 17.75 4.45
N PRO A 253 -17.87 18.09 5.20
CA PRO A 253 -17.87 19.26 6.07
C PRO A 253 -16.88 19.15 7.23
N PRO A 254 -16.79 18.03 8.00
CA PRO A 254 -15.73 17.80 8.98
C PRO A 254 -14.77 16.66 8.53
N LEU A 255 -13.53 16.72 9.03
CA LEU A 255 -12.52 15.66 8.77
C LEU A 255 -12.99 14.26 9.14
N ARG A 256 -13.75 14.11 10.23
CA ARG A 256 -14.26 12.79 10.66
C ARG A 256 -15.09 12.07 9.61
N ASP A 257 -15.70 12.77 8.65
CA ASP A 257 -16.45 12.13 7.56
C ASP A 257 -15.47 11.49 6.55
N LEU A 258 -14.35 12.15 6.25
CA LEU A 258 -13.26 11.57 5.47
C LEU A 258 -12.64 10.36 6.20
N GLN A 259 -12.30 10.51 7.48
CA GLN A 259 -11.73 9.42 8.29
C GLN A 259 -12.68 8.21 8.37
N ARG A 260 -13.99 8.44 8.47
CA ARG A 260 -15.01 7.38 8.43
C ARG A 260 -15.03 6.67 7.08
N ALA A 261 -14.93 7.40 5.97
CA ALA A 261 -14.87 6.81 4.64
C ALA A 261 -13.61 5.94 4.46
N VAL A 262 -12.45 6.39 4.95
CA VAL A 262 -11.20 5.59 4.95
C VAL A 262 -11.37 4.30 5.75
N LYS A 263 -11.91 4.39 6.97
CA LYS A 263 -12.15 3.23 7.84
C LYS A 263 -13.13 2.24 7.21
N ALA A 264 -14.23 2.73 6.63
CA ALA A 264 -15.21 1.89 5.95
C ALA A 264 -14.62 1.16 4.74
N ALA A 265 -13.65 1.76 4.06
CA ALA A 265 -12.91 1.16 2.96
C ALA A 265 -11.76 0.24 3.41
N GLY A 266 -11.56 0.03 4.73
CA GLY A 266 -10.49 -0.81 5.28
C GLY A 266 -9.07 -0.19 5.21
N GLY A 267 -8.98 1.12 4.92
CA GLY A 267 -7.69 1.82 4.79
C GLY A 267 -7.02 2.12 6.13
N VAL A 268 -5.73 2.43 6.06
CA VAL A 268 -4.95 3.04 7.14
C VAL A 268 -4.84 4.53 6.86
N PHE A 269 -5.14 5.36 7.85
CA PHE A 269 -5.02 6.81 7.81
C PHE A 269 -3.78 7.24 8.60
N SER A 270 -2.85 7.93 7.96
CA SER A 270 -1.61 8.44 8.54
C SER A 270 -1.50 9.94 8.35
N ILE A 271 -1.39 10.70 9.42
CA ILE A 271 -1.12 12.16 9.34
C ILE A 271 0.33 12.34 8.88
N ASN A 272 0.54 13.15 7.83
CA ASN A 272 1.85 13.41 7.26
C ASN A 272 2.49 14.66 7.85
N HIS A 273 3.83 14.64 7.99
CA HIS A 273 4.70 15.79 8.35
C HIS A 273 4.00 16.91 9.16
N PRO A 274 3.37 16.58 10.32
CA PRO A 274 2.42 17.46 11.00
C PRO A 274 3.02 18.79 11.48
N ALA A 275 4.33 18.86 11.67
CA ALA A 275 5.07 20.05 12.07
C ALA A 275 5.59 20.88 10.89
N ALA A 276 5.33 20.48 9.65
CA ALA A 276 5.72 21.26 8.48
C ALA A 276 5.02 22.64 8.48
N PRO A 277 5.67 23.71 7.98
CA PRO A 277 5.04 25.01 7.89
C PRO A 277 3.93 24.99 6.84
N SER A 278 2.82 25.70 7.10
CA SER A 278 1.80 25.98 6.11
C SER A 278 1.91 27.41 5.63
N GLY A 279 2.04 27.64 4.32
CA GLY A 279 2.19 28.95 3.72
C GLY A 279 2.33 28.86 2.20
N GLU A 280 2.81 29.92 1.57
CA GLU A 280 2.90 29.97 0.09
C GLU A 280 3.85 28.93 -0.53
N GLN A 281 4.83 28.42 0.22
CA GLN A 281 5.75 27.39 -0.26
C GLN A 281 5.21 25.96 -0.12
N CYS A 282 4.33 25.74 0.86
CA CYS A 282 3.68 24.48 1.09
C CYS A 282 2.29 24.71 1.69
N MET A 283 1.28 24.79 0.83
CA MET A 283 -0.08 25.14 1.23
C MET A 283 -0.76 23.98 1.94
N GLY A 284 -1.01 24.13 3.25
CA GLY A 284 -1.70 23.13 4.05
C GLY A 284 -0.81 21.97 4.52
N CYS A 285 0.52 22.04 4.44
CA CYS A 285 1.40 20.94 4.81
C CYS A 285 1.32 20.58 6.30
N GLY A 286 1.43 21.56 7.19
CA GLY A 286 1.30 21.32 8.63
C GLY A 286 -0.12 20.97 9.06
N TRP A 287 -0.24 20.06 10.03
CA TRP A 287 -1.55 19.60 10.49
C TRP A 287 -2.22 20.62 11.41
N THR A 288 -3.27 21.28 10.91
CA THR A 288 -4.01 22.33 11.63
C THR A 288 -5.50 22.03 11.82
N VAL A 289 -5.93 20.83 11.44
CA VAL A 289 -7.34 20.40 11.54
C VAL A 289 -7.74 20.24 13.00
N LYS A 290 -8.71 21.02 13.45
CA LYS A 290 -9.12 21.08 14.88
C LYS A 290 -10.03 19.93 15.31
N ASP A 291 -10.83 19.38 14.37
CA ASP A 291 -11.82 18.35 14.63
C ASP A 291 -11.30 16.93 14.27
N THR A 292 -10.00 16.72 14.38
CA THR A 292 -9.37 15.42 14.15
C THR A 292 -9.89 14.39 15.14
N ASP A 293 -10.50 13.31 14.63
CA ASP A 293 -10.78 12.10 15.40
C ASP A 293 -9.51 11.26 15.46
N TYR A 294 -8.75 11.41 16.55
CA TYR A 294 -7.49 10.67 16.74
C TYR A 294 -7.69 9.17 16.96
N ASP A 295 -8.89 8.70 17.33
CA ASP A 295 -9.19 7.26 17.41
C ASP A 295 -9.32 6.62 16.01
N ALA A 296 -9.49 7.45 15.00
CA ALA A 296 -9.47 7.07 13.60
C ALA A 296 -8.11 7.30 12.90
N VAL A 297 -7.09 7.75 13.62
CA VAL A 297 -5.71 7.90 13.12
C VAL A 297 -4.91 6.68 13.54
N GLN A 298 -4.39 5.90 12.59
CA GLN A 298 -3.58 4.72 12.87
C GLN A 298 -2.09 5.03 12.91
N ALA A 299 -1.63 6.04 12.14
CA ALA A 299 -0.22 6.39 12.09
C ALA A 299 0.00 7.91 12.03
N ILE A 300 1.20 8.34 12.41
CA ILE A 300 1.70 9.71 12.23
C ILE A 300 3.10 9.63 11.66
N GLU A 301 3.36 10.37 10.59
CA GLU A 301 4.70 10.51 10.01
C GLU A 301 5.52 11.44 10.88
N VAL A 302 6.44 10.87 11.64
CA VAL A 302 7.32 11.60 12.57
C VAL A 302 8.66 11.98 11.94
N ALA A 303 9.07 11.25 10.89
CA ALA A 303 10.29 11.46 10.15
C ALA A 303 9.96 11.53 8.65
N ASN A 304 10.18 12.70 8.05
CA ASN A 304 9.89 12.99 6.65
C ASN A 304 11.17 13.41 5.93
N GLY A 305 11.50 12.75 4.81
CA GLY A 305 12.74 13.02 4.06
C GLY A 305 12.79 14.40 3.43
N GLY A 306 11.63 14.97 3.05
CA GLY A 306 11.53 16.36 2.59
C GLY A 306 11.91 17.35 3.68
N ASN A 307 11.50 17.09 4.93
CA ASN A 307 11.89 17.90 6.09
C ASN A 307 13.38 17.75 6.42
N GLU A 308 13.95 16.52 6.34
CA GLU A 308 15.39 16.31 6.46
C GLU A 308 16.15 17.12 5.40
N LYS A 309 15.68 17.12 4.14
CA LYS A 309 16.27 17.89 3.06
C LYS A 309 16.28 19.40 3.35
N ALA A 310 15.24 19.91 4.03
CA ALA A 310 15.11 21.31 4.36
C ALA A 310 16.00 21.76 5.53
N LEU A 311 16.19 20.91 6.55
CA LEU A 311 16.85 21.26 7.81
C LEU A 311 18.13 20.48 8.09
N GLY A 312 18.37 19.36 7.41
CA GLY A 312 19.57 18.53 7.58
C GLY A 312 19.44 17.45 8.66
N ASP A 313 18.32 17.37 9.37
CA ASP A 313 18.06 16.36 10.39
C ASP A 313 16.56 16.04 10.58
N PHE A 314 16.25 15.07 11.44
CA PHE A 314 14.89 14.66 11.79
C PHE A 314 14.45 15.14 13.21
N GLU A 315 15.26 15.92 13.91
CA GLU A 315 15.01 16.35 15.28
C GLU A 315 14.66 17.84 15.42
N GLY A 316 14.78 18.60 14.34
CA GLY A 316 14.53 20.03 14.33
C GLY A 316 13.05 20.40 14.44
N VAL A 317 12.75 21.66 14.15
CA VAL A 317 11.41 22.25 14.30
C VAL A 317 10.35 21.62 13.38
N LEU A 318 10.78 20.87 12.35
CA LEU A 318 9.89 20.13 11.45
C LEU A 318 9.70 18.66 11.84
N SER A 319 10.30 18.22 12.96
CA SER A 319 10.11 16.85 13.46
C SER A 319 8.67 16.62 13.88
N GLY A 320 8.06 15.52 13.39
CA GLY A 320 6.73 15.09 13.83
C GLY A 320 6.71 14.41 15.21
N VAL A 321 7.88 14.13 15.79
CA VAL A 321 7.99 13.42 17.08
C VAL A 321 7.25 14.16 18.22
N PRO A 322 7.43 15.46 18.44
CA PRO A 322 6.70 16.15 19.50
C PRO A 322 5.19 16.14 19.33
N PHE A 323 4.72 16.25 18.08
CA PHE A 323 3.29 16.16 17.78
C PHE A 323 2.73 14.77 18.10
N TRP A 324 3.43 13.71 17.70
CA TRP A 324 3.06 12.32 17.98
C TRP A 324 3.07 12.02 19.48
N GLU A 325 4.14 12.37 20.21
CA GLU A 325 4.26 12.15 21.66
C GLU A 325 3.16 12.88 22.45
N ALA A 326 2.73 14.05 21.98
CA ALA A 326 1.60 14.76 22.58
C ALA A 326 0.29 13.94 22.45
N GLN A 327 0.12 13.13 21.40
CA GLN A 327 -1.02 12.22 21.29
C GLN A 327 -0.88 10.99 22.18
N LEU A 328 0.33 10.42 22.27
CA LEU A 328 0.61 9.31 23.18
C LEU A 328 0.34 9.70 24.66
N ASN A 329 0.73 10.91 25.06
CA ASN A 329 0.50 11.46 26.39
C ASN A 329 -0.98 11.71 26.73
N GLN A 330 -1.86 11.67 25.71
CA GLN A 330 -3.30 11.67 25.88
C GLN A 330 -3.89 10.25 25.91
N GLY A 331 -3.04 9.22 26.06
CA GLY A 331 -3.45 7.81 26.12
C GLY A 331 -3.79 7.18 24.78
N ARG A 332 -3.45 7.81 23.66
CA ARG A 332 -3.72 7.26 22.33
C ARG A 332 -2.63 6.31 21.91
N HIS A 333 -3.04 5.25 21.16
CA HIS A 333 -2.13 4.27 20.59
C HIS A 333 -2.02 4.53 19.08
N ILE A 334 -1.05 5.35 18.69
CA ILE A 334 -0.83 5.74 17.30
C ILE A 334 0.61 5.38 16.92
N THR A 335 0.77 4.73 15.79
CA THR A 335 2.06 4.26 15.29
C THR A 335 2.86 5.40 14.66
N ALA A 336 4.12 5.57 15.07
CA ALA A 336 5.06 6.42 14.35
C ALA A 336 5.54 5.72 13.09
N VAL A 337 5.54 6.44 11.97
CA VAL A 337 6.08 5.99 10.67
C VAL A 337 7.02 7.05 10.10
N GLY A 338 7.85 6.65 9.13
CA GLY A 338 8.64 7.55 8.30
C GLY A 338 8.28 7.38 6.83
N GLY A 339 8.56 8.40 6.05
CA GLY A 339 8.42 8.38 4.59
C GLY A 339 9.39 9.33 3.92
N SER A 340 9.83 8.98 2.72
CA SER A 340 10.83 9.80 2.00
C SER A 340 10.26 11.11 1.49
N ASP A 341 8.96 11.17 1.25
CA ASP A 341 8.30 12.27 0.55
C ASP A 341 9.03 12.58 -0.78
N ASN A 342 9.37 11.47 -1.48
CA ASN A 342 10.19 11.52 -2.67
C ASN A 342 9.38 12.09 -3.84
N HIS A 343 9.93 13.12 -4.47
CA HIS A 343 9.40 13.72 -5.70
C HIS A 343 10.35 13.54 -6.89
N ASP A 344 11.45 12.80 -6.71
CA ASP A 344 12.42 12.51 -7.76
C ASP A 344 13.09 11.16 -7.52
N ALA A 345 12.63 10.14 -8.22
CA ALA A 345 13.17 8.78 -8.13
C ALA A 345 14.65 8.67 -8.57
N GLY A 346 15.22 9.73 -9.11
CA GLY A 346 16.64 9.80 -9.47
C GLY A 346 17.56 10.26 -8.34
N ILE A 347 17.03 10.64 -7.18
CA ILE A 347 17.84 11.03 -6.03
C ILE A 347 18.67 9.83 -5.55
N PRO A 348 20.00 9.96 -5.43
CA PRO A 348 20.85 8.90 -4.88
C PRO A 348 20.46 8.53 -3.46
N HIS A 349 20.53 7.24 -3.10
CA HIS A 349 20.02 6.72 -1.83
C HIS A 349 20.71 7.32 -0.58
N ASP A 350 21.93 7.84 -0.70
CA ASP A 350 22.65 8.52 0.38
C ASP A 350 22.20 9.98 0.63
N LYS A 351 21.22 10.47 -0.14
CA LYS A 351 20.72 11.84 -0.03
C LYS A 351 19.35 11.89 0.66
N PRO A 352 19.05 12.99 1.35
CA PRO A 352 17.71 13.24 1.91
C PRO A 352 16.61 13.11 0.87
N SER A 353 15.45 12.60 1.28
CA SER A 353 14.29 12.37 0.41
C SER A 353 14.51 11.36 -0.74
N ALA A 354 15.58 10.56 -0.69
CA ALA A 354 15.71 9.41 -1.59
C ALA A 354 14.65 8.35 -1.25
N VAL A 355 14.19 7.60 -2.24
CA VAL A 355 13.25 6.48 -2.02
C VAL A 355 13.81 5.53 -0.96
N GLY A 356 13.02 5.29 0.09
CA GLY A 356 13.40 4.48 1.26
C GLY A 356 14.22 5.21 2.32
N ARG A 357 14.32 6.54 2.26
CA ARG A 357 15.03 7.33 3.27
C ARG A 357 14.16 8.49 3.76
N PRO A 358 13.59 8.37 5.00
CA PRO A 358 13.69 7.23 5.93
C PRO A 358 12.88 6.02 5.49
N ALA A 359 13.23 4.83 5.99
CA ALA A 359 12.47 3.61 5.83
C ALA A 359 11.63 3.29 7.06
N THR A 360 10.37 2.92 6.86
CA THR A 360 9.50 2.33 7.89
C THR A 360 9.67 0.83 7.87
N VAL A 361 10.00 0.23 9.01
CA VAL A 361 10.22 -1.21 9.16
C VAL A 361 9.10 -1.80 10.01
N VAL A 362 8.32 -2.70 9.44
CA VAL A 362 7.07 -3.23 10.00
C VAL A 362 7.23 -4.71 10.29
N HIS A 363 6.91 -5.16 11.49
CA HIS A 363 6.71 -6.58 11.74
C HIS A 363 5.31 -6.99 11.28
N ALA A 364 5.26 -7.94 10.34
CA ALA A 364 4.01 -8.41 9.76
C ALA A 364 4.00 -9.94 9.61
N GLU A 365 2.81 -10.53 9.53
CA GLU A 365 2.61 -11.98 9.38
C GLU A 365 2.98 -12.49 7.99
N GLY A 366 3.34 -11.59 7.07
CA GLY A 366 3.79 -11.87 5.72
C GLY A 366 3.90 -10.58 4.91
N LEU A 367 4.38 -10.70 3.67
CA LEU A 367 4.51 -9.59 2.74
C LEU A 367 3.27 -9.53 1.83
N SER A 368 2.17 -8.99 2.37
CA SER A 368 0.95 -8.65 1.63
C SER A 368 0.44 -7.30 2.09
N THR A 369 -0.40 -6.66 1.29
CA THR A 369 -1.02 -5.38 1.66
C THR A 369 -1.74 -5.49 3.00
N GLU A 370 -2.56 -6.53 3.20
CA GLU A 370 -3.30 -6.75 4.44
C GLU A 370 -2.38 -6.92 5.64
N ALA A 371 -1.30 -7.72 5.48
CA ALA A 371 -0.37 -8.01 6.58
C ALA A 371 0.45 -6.76 6.97
N ILE A 372 0.93 -5.98 6.00
CA ILE A 372 1.65 -4.72 6.26
C ILE A 372 0.72 -3.72 6.93
N LEU A 373 -0.51 -3.52 6.42
CA LEU A 373 -1.48 -2.60 7.04
C LEU A 373 -1.91 -3.07 8.44
N ALA A 374 -2.00 -4.38 8.69
CA ALA A 374 -2.24 -4.92 10.03
C ALA A 374 -1.06 -4.66 10.97
N GLY A 375 0.19 -4.84 10.50
CA GLY A 375 1.40 -4.53 11.24
C GLY A 375 1.51 -3.05 11.61
N LEU A 376 1.16 -2.14 10.70
CA LEU A 376 1.08 -0.70 10.96
C LEU A 376 0.07 -0.40 12.08
N ARG A 377 -1.12 -1.03 12.05
CA ARG A 377 -2.13 -0.85 13.12
C ARG A 377 -1.69 -1.44 14.45
N ALA A 378 -0.92 -2.52 14.42
CA ALA A 378 -0.40 -3.17 15.63
C ALA A 378 0.73 -2.38 16.30
N GLY A 379 1.38 -1.46 15.60
CA GLY A 379 2.42 -0.59 16.15
C GLY A 379 3.78 -1.28 16.39
N ARG A 380 3.97 -2.52 15.97
CA ARG A 380 5.30 -3.16 16.01
C ARG A 380 6.14 -2.70 14.83
N VAL A 381 6.60 -1.46 14.92
CA VAL A 381 7.22 -0.68 13.85
C VAL A 381 8.39 0.11 14.41
N PHE A 382 9.46 0.25 13.64
CA PHE A 382 10.48 1.24 13.87
C PHE A 382 10.85 1.97 12.60
N ILE A 383 11.51 3.11 12.70
CA ILE A 383 11.92 3.94 11.58
C ILE A 383 13.45 3.93 11.51
N ASP A 384 14.00 3.49 10.39
CA ASP A 384 15.41 3.59 10.05
C ASP A 384 15.64 4.87 9.25
N LEU A 385 16.27 5.86 9.86
CA LEU A 385 16.40 7.21 9.30
C LEU A 385 17.35 7.28 8.09
N ASP A 386 18.31 6.35 8.00
CA ASP A 386 19.23 6.28 6.87
C ASP A 386 18.74 5.34 5.76
N GLY A 387 17.66 4.58 6.01
CA GLY A 387 17.14 3.61 5.04
C GLY A 387 18.10 2.46 4.74
N THR A 388 18.82 1.96 5.74
CA THR A 388 19.77 0.86 5.57
C THR A 388 19.05 -0.46 5.28
N ARG A 389 19.80 -1.47 4.82
CA ARG A 389 19.22 -2.77 4.45
C ARG A 389 18.92 -3.68 5.63
N ASP A 390 19.66 -3.53 6.70
CA ASP A 390 19.80 -4.57 7.73
C ASP A 390 19.78 -4.05 9.16
N ARG A 391 19.68 -2.72 9.36
CA ARG A 391 19.55 -2.13 10.70
C ARG A 391 18.26 -2.59 11.35
N MET A 392 18.34 -3.04 12.62
CA MET A 392 17.21 -3.59 13.35
C MET A 392 17.07 -2.97 14.73
N LEU A 393 15.83 -2.78 15.15
CA LEU A 393 15.43 -2.50 16.52
C LEU A 393 14.17 -3.31 16.86
N ASP A 394 14.21 -4.09 17.94
CA ASP A 394 13.01 -4.67 18.57
C ASP A 394 13.02 -4.37 20.06
N LEU A 395 11.87 -4.13 20.66
CA LEU A 395 11.72 -3.83 22.07
C LEU A 395 10.69 -4.79 22.68
N THR A 396 11.08 -5.40 23.79
CA THR A 396 10.23 -6.28 24.58
C THR A 396 10.19 -5.80 26.03
N ALA A 397 9.04 -5.88 26.68
CA ALA A 397 8.87 -5.62 28.12
C ALA A 397 8.35 -6.86 28.83
N THR A 398 8.86 -7.15 30.01
CA THR A 398 8.44 -8.29 30.84
C THR A 398 8.29 -7.88 32.30
N THR A 399 7.29 -8.45 32.98
CA THR A 399 7.10 -8.35 34.41
C THR A 399 6.17 -9.44 34.93
N GLY A 400 6.46 -10.09 36.03
CA GLY A 400 5.58 -11.07 36.67
C GLY A 400 5.08 -12.18 35.74
N GLY A 401 5.89 -12.65 34.76
CA GLY A 401 5.54 -13.65 33.78
C GLY A 401 4.70 -13.13 32.60
N ARG A 402 4.34 -11.85 32.57
CA ARG A 402 3.66 -11.17 31.45
C ARG A 402 4.70 -10.58 30.50
N LYS A 403 4.35 -10.50 29.23
CA LYS A 403 5.21 -9.98 28.17
C LYS A 403 4.42 -9.10 27.23
N ALA A 404 5.07 -8.05 26.70
CA ALA A 404 4.58 -7.24 25.59
C ALA A 404 5.74 -6.88 24.64
N VAL A 405 5.43 -6.63 23.37
CA VAL A 405 6.35 -6.12 22.34
C VAL A 405 5.93 -4.72 21.91
N MET A 406 6.72 -4.05 21.06
CA MET A 406 6.36 -2.74 20.49
C MET A 406 4.92 -2.72 19.98
N GLY A 407 4.19 -1.64 20.28
CA GLY A 407 2.78 -1.44 19.94
C GLY A 407 1.79 -2.04 20.95
N GLU A 408 2.22 -2.99 21.78
CA GLU A 408 1.34 -3.68 22.73
C GLU A 408 1.28 -2.98 24.08
N THR A 409 0.25 -3.35 24.85
CA THR A 409 0.03 -2.88 26.23
C THR A 409 0.39 -3.99 27.22
N LEU A 410 1.28 -3.69 28.16
CA LEU A 410 1.62 -4.52 29.29
C LEU A 410 0.83 -4.07 30.54
N ALA A 411 -0.03 -4.94 31.06
CA ALA A 411 -0.69 -4.69 32.32
C ALA A 411 0.32 -4.79 33.48
N VAL A 412 0.39 -3.77 34.34
CA VAL A 412 1.33 -3.66 35.46
C VAL A 412 0.61 -3.21 36.70
N LYS A 413 1.23 -3.41 37.88
CA LYS A 413 0.80 -2.80 39.14
C LYS A 413 1.65 -1.56 39.46
N ALA A 414 1.07 -0.60 40.17
CA ALA A 414 1.80 0.55 40.64
C ALA A 414 3.03 0.12 41.45
N GLY A 415 4.21 0.68 41.15
CA GLY A 415 5.47 0.34 41.76
C GLY A 415 6.11 -0.97 41.27
N GLU A 416 5.49 -1.72 40.39
CA GLU A 416 6.06 -2.95 39.81
C GLU A 416 7.26 -2.62 38.93
N THR A 417 8.31 -3.44 39.00
CA THR A 417 9.49 -3.29 38.14
C THR A 417 9.22 -4.01 36.80
N VAL A 418 9.34 -3.28 35.71
CA VAL A 418 9.24 -3.80 34.35
C VAL A 418 10.63 -3.85 33.76
N THR A 419 11.06 -5.00 33.29
CA THR A 419 12.32 -5.18 32.56
C THR A 419 12.06 -5.07 31.07
N PHE A 420 12.82 -4.21 30.43
CA PHE A 420 12.82 -4.03 28.97
C PHE A 420 14.09 -4.63 28.39
N THR A 421 13.96 -5.23 27.21
CA THR A 421 15.08 -5.72 26.40
C THR A 421 14.97 -5.10 25.02
N ALA A 422 15.93 -4.26 24.66
CA ALA A 422 16.08 -3.69 23.34
C ALA A 422 17.10 -4.52 22.54
N VAL A 423 16.67 -5.16 21.47
CA VAL A 423 17.55 -5.88 20.55
C VAL A 423 17.85 -4.97 19.38
N VAL A 424 19.11 -4.64 19.20
CA VAL A 424 19.60 -3.84 18.07
C VAL A 424 20.68 -4.62 17.34
N SER A 425 20.72 -4.50 16.01
CA SER A 425 21.75 -5.08 15.18
C SER A 425 22.10 -4.17 14.00
N ASN A 426 23.33 -4.36 13.49
CA ASN A 426 23.87 -3.59 12.36
C ASN A 426 23.84 -2.07 12.59
N LEU A 427 24.16 -1.70 13.80
CA LEU A 427 24.30 -0.33 14.26
C LEU A 427 25.71 -0.18 14.86
N ASP A 428 26.47 0.81 14.36
CA ASP A 428 27.65 1.32 15.09
C ASP A 428 27.10 2.14 16.27
N VAL A 429 26.77 1.43 17.36
CA VAL A 429 25.99 2.00 18.46
C VAL A 429 26.87 2.77 19.40
N ALA A 430 26.65 4.05 19.54
CA ALA A 430 27.11 4.80 20.71
C ALA A 430 26.17 4.65 21.91
N GLY A 431 24.87 4.48 21.68
CA GLY A 431 23.94 4.32 22.78
C GLY A 431 22.48 4.16 22.35
N LEU A 432 21.76 3.48 23.23
CA LEU A 432 20.31 3.49 23.26
C LEU A 432 19.85 4.66 24.14
N GLU A 433 18.81 5.34 23.69
CA GLU A 433 18.15 6.39 24.43
C GLU A 433 16.74 5.92 24.79
N VAL A 434 16.46 5.79 26.08
CA VAL A 434 15.14 5.41 26.57
C VAL A 434 14.30 6.66 26.78
N ILE A 435 13.13 6.69 26.17
CA ILE A 435 12.14 7.76 26.31
C ILE A 435 10.93 7.19 27.04
N ARG A 436 10.53 7.88 28.12
CA ARG A 436 9.29 7.61 28.84
C ARG A 436 8.43 8.86 28.86
N ASP A 437 7.20 8.73 28.40
CA ASP A 437 6.20 9.81 28.43
C ASP A 437 6.70 11.13 27.80
N GLY A 438 7.54 11.04 26.75
CA GLY A 438 8.15 12.17 26.04
C GLY A 438 9.45 12.72 26.66
N ALA A 439 9.91 12.15 27.76
CA ALA A 439 11.15 12.58 28.41
C ALA A 439 12.21 11.48 28.39
N LYS A 440 13.47 11.88 28.24
CA LYS A 440 14.60 10.95 28.38
C LYS A 440 14.68 10.39 29.79
N ALA A 441 14.58 9.07 29.89
CA ALA A 441 14.66 8.38 31.17
C ALA A 441 16.12 8.17 31.61
N ALA A 442 16.42 8.50 32.85
CA ALA A 442 17.73 8.24 33.47
C ALA A 442 17.81 6.78 33.91
N VAL A 443 18.09 5.87 33.00
CA VAL A 443 18.25 4.43 33.27
C VAL A 443 19.61 3.94 32.81
N SER A 444 20.16 2.94 33.55
CA SER A 444 21.35 2.23 33.08
C SER A 444 20.95 1.10 32.17
N ILE A 445 21.57 1.02 31.00
CA ILE A 445 21.34 -0.01 30.00
C ILE A 445 22.53 -0.98 30.04
N SER A 446 22.24 -2.27 30.17
CA SER A 446 23.27 -3.32 30.12
C SER A 446 23.86 -3.49 28.71
N PRO A 447 25.03 -4.12 28.56
CA PRO A 447 25.57 -4.48 27.23
C PRO A 447 24.65 -5.38 26.43
N ALA A 448 23.73 -6.10 27.08
CA ALA A 448 22.69 -6.92 26.40
C ALA A 448 21.44 -6.12 25.99
N GLY A 449 21.43 -4.78 26.17
CA GLY A 449 20.30 -3.93 25.85
C GLY A 449 19.17 -3.95 26.89
N GLU A 450 19.42 -4.47 28.10
CA GLU A 450 18.41 -4.55 29.15
C GLU A 450 18.43 -3.32 30.06
N PHE A 451 17.24 -2.85 30.42
CA PHE A 451 17.02 -1.80 31.42
C PHE A 451 15.71 -2.04 32.18
N SER A 452 15.54 -1.41 33.31
CA SER A 452 14.33 -1.55 34.10
C SER A 452 13.71 -0.18 34.42
N ILE A 453 12.37 -0.16 34.38
CA ILE A 453 11.56 1.00 34.77
C ILE A 453 10.56 0.57 35.84
N ARG A 454 10.41 1.41 36.88
CA ARG A 454 9.35 1.24 37.84
C ARG A 454 8.05 1.86 37.36
N ALA A 455 6.99 1.07 37.32
CA ALA A 455 5.67 1.55 36.94
C ALA A 455 5.19 2.64 37.89
N GLY A 456 4.62 3.72 37.36
CA GLY A 456 4.03 4.81 38.13
C GLY A 456 2.69 4.45 38.77
N GLN A 457 1.91 5.46 39.12
CA GLN A 457 0.51 5.32 39.56
C GLN A 457 -0.43 5.35 38.34
N ASP A 458 -0.02 6.05 37.27
CA ASP A 458 -0.78 6.27 36.05
C ASP A 458 -0.23 5.44 34.90
N ALA A 459 -1.04 5.28 33.85
CA ALA A 459 -0.62 4.70 32.59
C ALA A 459 0.55 5.51 31.99
N SER A 460 1.47 4.82 31.36
CA SER A 460 2.65 5.43 30.74
C SER A 460 3.07 4.66 29.51
N TRP A 461 4.01 5.20 28.74
CA TRP A 461 4.59 4.51 27.60
C TRP A 461 6.13 4.64 27.60
N VAL A 462 6.78 3.64 27.01
CA VAL A 462 8.24 3.57 26.94
C VAL A 462 8.65 3.16 25.54
N ARG A 463 9.55 3.93 24.92
CA ARG A 463 10.17 3.63 23.64
C ARG A 463 11.68 3.82 23.67
N VAL A 464 12.36 3.35 22.65
CA VAL A 464 13.81 3.45 22.53
C VAL A 464 14.18 4.08 21.21
N ASN A 465 15.14 5.00 21.24
CA ASN A 465 15.87 5.49 20.07
C ASN A 465 17.28 4.89 20.06
N SER A 466 17.92 4.91 18.90
CA SER A 466 19.35 4.64 18.76
C SER A 466 20.08 5.82 18.15
N ARG A 467 21.30 6.10 18.66
CA ARG A 467 22.17 7.19 18.20
C ARG A 467 23.55 6.66 17.84
N ASP A 468 24.22 7.35 16.90
CA ASP A 468 25.61 7.10 16.59
C ASP A 468 26.57 7.75 17.63
N PRO A 469 27.89 7.49 17.55
CA PRO A 469 28.90 8.09 18.46
C PRO A 469 28.93 9.62 18.45
N ALA A 470 28.48 10.26 17.38
CA ALA A 470 28.38 11.71 17.29
C ALA A 470 27.08 12.27 17.91
N GLY A 471 26.18 11.39 18.36
CA GLY A 471 24.89 11.74 18.94
C GLY A 471 23.76 11.89 17.92
N ARG A 472 23.99 11.66 16.63
CA ARG A 472 22.97 11.73 15.59
C ARG A 472 21.95 10.61 15.78
N LEU A 473 20.68 10.92 15.65
CA LEU A 473 19.59 9.95 15.71
C LEU A 473 19.64 9.03 14.47
N LEU A 474 19.57 7.73 14.70
CA LEU A 474 19.64 6.69 13.67
C LEU A 474 18.32 5.92 13.51
N VAL A 475 17.66 5.64 14.64
CA VAL A 475 16.43 4.85 14.68
C VAL A 475 15.45 5.44 15.67
N ILE A 476 14.19 5.48 15.32
CA ILE A 476 13.07 5.81 16.21
C ILE A 476 12.21 4.56 16.39
N GLY A 477 12.09 4.07 17.64
CA GLY A 477 11.21 2.94 17.97
C GLY A 477 9.82 3.41 18.39
N ASN A 478 8.82 2.57 18.12
CA ASN A 478 7.48 2.73 18.67
C ASN A 478 7.40 2.25 20.14
N PRO A 479 6.42 2.70 20.91
CA PRO A 479 6.37 2.42 22.35
C PRO A 479 5.79 1.05 22.69
N ILE A 480 6.09 0.60 23.92
CA ILE A 480 5.25 -0.33 24.68
C ILE A 480 4.48 0.51 25.70
N TYR A 481 3.19 0.25 25.82
CA TYR A 481 2.29 0.94 26.74
C TYR A 481 2.19 0.17 28.05
N LEU A 482 2.21 0.88 29.18
CA LEU A 482 2.05 0.32 30.53
C LEU A 482 0.68 0.72 31.06
N ALA A 483 -0.24 -0.23 31.19
CA ALA A 483 -1.55 0.00 31.78
C ALA A 483 -1.50 -0.39 33.28
N VAL A 484 -1.67 0.58 34.17
CA VAL A 484 -1.69 0.33 35.60
C VAL A 484 -3.08 -0.13 36.01
N GLY A 485 -3.15 -1.38 36.45
CA GLY A 485 -4.34 -1.96 37.03
C GLY A 485 -4.46 -1.71 38.52
N PRO A 486 -5.67 -1.86 39.08
CA PRO A 486 -5.92 -1.74 40.51
C PRO A 486 -5.17 -2.76 41.36
#